data_d733355f35dccdd4f38a34c92d7563bc
#
_entry.id   d733355f35dccdd4f38a34c92d7563bc
#
_cell.length_a   1.000
_cell.length_b   1.000
_cell.length_c   1.000
_cell.angle_alpha   90.00
_cell.angle_beta   90.00
_cell.angle_gamma   90.00
#
_symmetry.space_group_name_H-M   'P 1'
#
loop_
_entity.id
_entity.type
_entity.pdbx_description
1 polymer ?
#
loop_
_entity_poly.entity_id
_entity_poly.type
_entity_poly.pdbx_seq_one_letter_code
_entity_poly.pdbx_strand_id
1 'polypeptide(L)'
;MQTKTNVKVKELMTTDVIAFKLNDSIRHVAETFRANRISGAPVIDDQRRVIGVISEADIMRLTATVPFPDIDPLNPFPVFSLSGYMKKVKKIPDEIATLFEGYVKDVMSKKPITISPEDSISDAARIMHKNDFNRIPVVDDEGKLVGIIAREDVISVFAKKTTRFHKIDTRK
;
A
#
# COMPACT_ATOMS: atom_id res chain seq x y z
N MET A 1 13.15 -18.93 19.95
CA MET A 1 11.91 -18.58 20.70
C MET A 1 11.19 -17.46 19.97
N GLN A 2 10.09 -17.76 19.27
CA GLN A 2 9.27 -16.72 18.62
C GLN A 2 8.43 -16.07 19.72
N THR A 3 8.76 -14.85 20.10
CA THR A 3 7.92 -14.03 20.98
C THR A 3 6.65 -13.65 20.19
N LYS A 4 5.60 -14.46 20.31
CA LYS A 4 4.28 -14.08 19.81
C LYS A 4 3.88 -12.77 20.49
N THR A 5 3.77 -11.72 19.70
CA THR A 5 3.25 -10.44 20.17
C THR A 5 1.74 -10.59 20.30
N ASN A 6 1.22 -10.39 21.50
CA ASN A 6 -0.22 -10.55 21.77
C ASN A 6 -1.05 -9.32 21.31
N VAL A 7 -0.43 -8.38 20.57
CA VAL A 7 -1.08 -7.19 20.02
C VAL A 7 -1.91 -7.60 18.82
N LYS A 8 -3.18 -7.21 18.79
CA LYS A 8 -4.10 -7.50 17.69
C LYS A 8 -4.03 -6.42 16.61
N VAL A 9 -4.39 -6.79 15.39
CA VAL A 9 -4.43 -5.88 14.23
C VAL A 9 -5.32 -4.68 14.51
N LYS A 10 -6.51 -4.87 15.12
CA LYS A 10 -7.46 -3.79 15.45
C LYS A 10 -6.89 -2.71 16.36
N GLU A 11 -5.85 -3.00 17.13
CA GLU A 11 -5.23 -2.03 18.05
C GLU A 11 -4.32 -1.02 17.34
N LEU A 12 -3.95 -1.32 16.08
CA LEU A 12 -2.98 -0.53 15.32
C LEU A 12 -3.46 -0.14 13.92
N MET A 13 -4.49 -0.81 13.40
CA MET A 13 -5.01 -0.52 12.07
C MET A 13 -5.56 0.91 11.98
N THR A 14 -5.42 1.52 10.81
CA THR A 14 -6.13 2.75 10.46
C THR A 14 -7.54 2.37 10.00
N THR A 15 -8.56 3.02 10.58
CA THR A 15 -9.98 2.74 10.26
C THR A 15 -10.57 3.68 9.22
N ASP A 16 -10.03 4.91 9.09
CA ASP A 16 -10.39 5.83 8.00
C ASP A 16 -9.58 5.49 6.76
N VAL A 17 -10.10 4.54 5.97
CA VAL A 17 -9.39 3.95 4.84
C VAL A 17 -9.86 4.56 3.53
N ILE A 18 -8.92 5.14 2.78
CA ILE A 18 -9.13 5.50 1.38
C ILE A 18 -9.26 4.21 0.58
N ALA A 19 -10.39 4.03 -0.09
CA ALA A 19 -10.67 2.87 -0.95
C ALA A 19 -11.25 3.34 -2.28
N PHE A 20 -11.06 2.55 -3.33
CA PHE A 20 -11.55 2.84 -4.67
C PHE A 20 -12.59 1.82 -5.10
N LYS A 21 -13.37 2.20 -6.13
CA LYS A 21 -14.33 1.33 -6.81
C LYS A 21 -13.81 0.91 -8.19
N LEU A 22 -14.41 -0.11 -8.77
CA LEU A 22 -14.02 -0.67 -10.08
C LEU A 22 -13.97 0.38 -11.21
N ASN A 23 -14.89 1.33 -11.20
CA ASN A 23 -15.04 2.33 -12.24
C ASN A 23 -14.37 3.68 -11.91
N ASP A 24 -13.58 3.75 -10.84
CA ASP A 24 -12.76 4.93 -10.59
C ASP A 24 -11.67 5.02 -11.67
N SER A 25 -11.34 6.23 -12.11
CA SER A 25 -10.30 6.44 -13.11
C SER A 25 -8.91 6.31 -12.50
N ILE A 26 -7.95 5.81 -13.27
CA ILE A 26 -6.54 5.74 -12.86
C ILE A 26 -5.99 7.12 -12.52
N ARG A 27 -6.44 8.17 -13.22
CA ARG A 27 -6.10 9.57 -12.91
C ARG A 27 -6.51 9.92 -11.48
N HIS A 28 -7.75 9.64 -11.09
CA HIS A 28 -8.26 9.89 -9.74
C HIS A 28 -7.46 9.15 -8.69
N VAL A 29 -7.11 7.87 -8.94
CA VAL A 29 -6.25 7.08 -8.05
C VAL A 29 -4.88 7.72 -7.87
N ALA A 30 -4.22 8.10 -8.96
CA ALA A 30 -2.89 8.71 -8.94
C ALA A 30 -2.88 10.05 -8.19
N GLU A 31 -3.89 10.89 -8.41
CA GLU A 31 -4.05 12.16 -7.71
C GLU A 31 -4.29 11.95 -6.20
N THR A 32 -5.14 10.98 -5.86
CA THR A 32 -5.44 10.62 -4.46
C THR A 32 -4.20 10.07 -3.76
N PHE A 33 -3.43 9.18 -4.39
CA PHE A 33 -2.18 8.67 -3.84
C PHE A 33 -1.20 9.79 -3.55
N ARG A 34 -1.03 10.72 -4.48
CA ARG A 34 -0.15 11.88 -4.32
C ARG A 34 -0.61 12.79 -3.18
N ALA A 35 -1.89 13.15 -3.15
CA ALA A 35 -2.45 14.08 -2.17
C ALA A 35 -2.33 13.54 -0.74
N ASN A 36 -2.54 12.24 -0.57
CA ASN A 36 -2.57 11.57 0.74
C ASN A 36 -1.25 10.86 1.09
N ARG A 37 -0.23 10.92 0.21
CA ARG A 37 1.09 10.26 0.39
C ARG A 37 0.97 8.77 0.65
N ILE A 38 0.04 8.11 -0.03
CA ILE A 38 -0.13 6.66 0.00
C ILE A 38 0.28 6.06 -1.34
N SER A 39 0.73 4.81 -1.35
CA SER A 39 1.20 4.09 -2.54
C SER A 39 0.33 2.86 -2.89
N GLY A 40 -0.84 2.75 -2.30
CA GLY A 40 -1.79 1.68 -2.59
C GLY A 40 -3.00 1.74 -1.69
N ALA A 41 -4.12 1.18 -2.16
CA ALA A 41 -5.38 1.18 -1.46
C ALA A 41 -6.23 -0.05 -1.82
N PRO A 42 -7.18 -0.44 -0.94
CA PRO A 42 -8.18 -1.45 -1.26
C PRO A 42 -9.12 -0.99 -2.37
N VAL A 43 -9.59 -1.97 -3.15
CA VAL A 43 -10.71 -1.79 -4.09
C VAL A 43 -11.91 -2.55 -3.52
N ILE A 44 -13.06 -1.87 -3.43
CA ILE A 44 -14.27 -2.38 -2.80
C ILE A 44 -15.45 -2.40 -3.76
N ASP A 45 -16.39 -3.32 -3.50
CA ASP A 45 -17.70 -3.33 -4.14
C ASP A 45 -18.70 -2.39 -3.43
N ASP A 46 -19.95 -2.37 -3.90
CA ASP A 46 -20.99 -1.53 -3.33
C ASP A 46 -21.43 -1.97 -1.93
N GLN A 47 -21.13 -3.19 -1.52
CA GLN A 47 -21.33 -3.70 -0.18
C GLN A 47 -20.10 -3.47 0.73
N ARG A 48 -19.12 -2.70 0.28
CA ARG A 48 -17.83 -2.44 0.93
C ARG A 48 -16.94 -3.67 1.11
N ARG A 49 -17.19 -4.79 0.41
CA ARG A 49 -16.30 -5.95 0.45
C ARG A 49 -15.04 -5.70 -0.36
N VAL A 50 -13.91 -6.13 0.16
CA VAL A 50 -12.63 -5.98 -0.52
C VAL A 50 -12.55 -6.99 -1.68
N ILE A 51 -12.53 -6.48 -2.91
CA ILE A 51 -12.49 -7.27 -4.16
C ILE A 51 -11.16 -7.19 -4.88
N GLY A 52 -10.28 -6.30 -4.45
CA GLY A 52 -8.95 -6.10 -5.02
C GLY A 52 -8.11 -5.13 -4.22
N VAL A 53 -6.90 -4.91 -4.72
CA VAL A 53 -6.01 -3.83 -4.28
C VAL A 53 -5.41 -3.16 -5.51
N ILE A 54 -5.16 -1.85 -5.41
CA ILE A 54 -4.44 -1.08 -6.42
C ILE A 54 -3.27 -0.36 -5.78
N SER A 55 -2.12 -0.36 -6.45
CA SER A 55 -0.88 0.24 -5.99
C SER A 55 -0.24 1.12 -7.06
N GLU A 56 0.73 1.97 -6.67
CA GLU A 56 1.56 2.70 -7.63
C GLU A 56 2.27 1.76 -8.61
N ALA A 57 2.72 0.57 -8.15
CA ALA A 57 3.35 -0.42 -9.01
C ALA A 57 2.40 -0.95 -10.09
N ASP A 58 1.10 -1.07 -9.79
CA ASP A 58 0.10 -1.49 -10.78
C ASP A 58 -0.07 -0.41 -11.87
N ILE A 59 -0.11 0.87 -11.47
CA ILE A 59 -0.17 2.00 -12.40
C ILE A 59 1.11 2.11 -13.23
N MET A 60 2.28 1.96 -12.58
CA MET A 60 3.57 2.00 -13.28
C MET A 60 3.73 0.89 -14.31
N ARG A 61 3.11 -0.29 -14.12
CA ARG A 61 3.09 -1.35 -15.15
C ARG A 61 2.39 -0.93 -16.44
N LEU A 62 1.41 -0.04 -16.38
CA LEU A 62 0.81 0.53 -17.59
C LEU A 62 1.82 1.35 -18.40
N THR A 63 2.75 2.03 -17.72
CA THR A 63 3.77 2.86 -18.40
C THR A 63 4.93 2.04 -18.96
N ALA A 64 5.07 0.76 -18.58
CA ALA A 64 6.17 -0.09 -19.03
C ALA A 64 6.16 -0.37 -20.55
N THR A 65 5.03 -0.14 -21.22
CA THR A 65 4.88 -0.28 -22.68
C THR A 65 5.21 1.01 -23.44
N VAL A 66 5.42 2.12 -22.74
CA VAL A 66 5.75 3.42 -23.35
C VAL A 66 7.24 3.70 -23.12
N PRO A 67 8.04 4.00 -24.16
CA PRO A 67 9.42 4.41 -23.97
C PRO A 67 9.46 5.67 -23.09
N PHE A 68 10.08 5.57 -21.92
CA PHE A 68 10.34 6.76 -21.12
C PHE A 68 11.33 7.65 -21.86
N PRO A 69 10.98 8.91 -22.22
CA PRO A 69 11.94 9.84 -22.72
C PRO A 69 12.95 10.17 -21.60
N ASP A 70 14.23 10.00 -21.91
CA ASP A 70 15.36 10.41 -21.10
C ASP A 70 15.48 9.78 -19.69
N ILE A 71 15.83 8.49 -19.66
CA ILE A 71 16.55 7.96 -18.51
C ILE A 71 17.96 8.57 -18.60
N ASP A 72 18.28 9.48 -17.67
CA ASP A 72 19.62 10.03 -17.52
C ASP A 72 20.61 8.87 -17.33
N PRO A 73 21.56 8.62 -18.26
CA PRO A 73 22.52 7.53 -18.15
C PRO A 73 23.39 7.62 -16.89
N LEU A 74 23.49 8.80 -16.28
CA LEU A 74 24.23 9.05 -15.04
C LEU A 74 23.40 8.81 -13.78
N ASN A 75 22.08 8.62 -13.93
CA ASN A 75 21.19 8.26 -12.83
C ASN A 75 20.34 7.03 -13.21
N PRO A 76 20.94 5.81 -13.13
CA PRO A 76 20.28 4.58 -13.56
C PRO A 76 19.11 4.14 -12.65
N PHE A 77 18.83 4.90 -11.58
CA PHE A 77 17.66 4.66 -10.74
C PHE A 77 16.48 5.43 -11.30
N PRO A 78 15.57 4.79 -12.04
CA PRO A 78 14.33 5.43 -12.43
C PRO A 78 13.61 5.87 -11.17
N VAL A 79 12.90 6.98 -11.27
CA VAL A 79 12.08 7.52 -10.18
C VAL A 79 11.04 6.44 -9.81
N PHE A 80 11.30 5.71 -8.73
CA PHE A 80 10.50 4.54 -8.32
C PHE A 80 9.11 4.89 -7.76
N SER A 81 8.67 6.12 -7.91
CA SER A 81 7.31 6.49 -7.52
C SER A 81 6.64 7.36 -8.59
N LEU A 82 5.37 7.09 -8.84
CA LEU A 82 4.53 7.90 -9.71
C LEU A 82 4.55 9.38 -9.28
N SER A 83 4.55 9.65 -7.98
CA SER A 83 4.62 10.99 -7.43
C SER A 83 5.94 11.70 -7.75
N GLY A 84 7.05 10.96 -7.78
CA GLY A 84 8.36 11.49 -8.18
C GLY A 84 8.43 11.81 -9.67
N TYR A 85 7.84 10.94 -10.52
CA TYR A 85 7.73 11.17 -11.96
C TYR A 85 6.88 12.41 -12.25
N MET A 86 5.70 12.53 -11.65
CA MET A 86 4.77 13.64 -11.83
C MET A 86 5.35 15.00 -11.38
N LYS A 87 6.32 15.01 -10.47
CA LYS A 87 7.03 16.24 -10.05
C LYS A 87 8.05 16.73 -11.07
N LYS A 88 8.68 15.81 -11.83
CA LYS A 88 9.76 16.15 -12.77
C LYS A 88 9.24 16.53 -14.16
N VAL A 89 8.06 16.08 -14.54
CA VAL A 89 7.51 16.28 -15.88
C VAL A 89 6.65 17.55 -15.89
N LYS A 90 7.07 18.58 -16.63
CA LYS A 90 6.30 19.82 -16.79
C LYS A 90 5.02 19.63 -17.61
N LYS A 91 4.98 18.66 -18.50
CA LYS A 91 3.82 18.23 -19.30
C LYS A 91 3.88 16.72 -19.45
N ILE A 92 2.80 16.04 -19.09
CA ILE A 92 2.65 14.59 -19.32
C ILE A 92 2.54 14.40 -20.84
N PRO A 93 3.39 13.58 -21.49
CA PRO A 93 3.21 13.24 -22.89
C PRO A 93 1.82 12.66 -23.14
N ASP A 94 1.22 12.95 -24.28
CA ASP A 94 -0.16 12.54 -24.59
C ASP A 94 -0.30 11.00 -24.57
N GLU A 95 0.74 10.27 -24.94
CA GLU A 95 0.80 8.80 -24.85
C GLU A 95 0.68 8.30 -23.38
N ILE A 96 1.27 9.03 -22.44
CA ILE A 96 1.16 8.70 -21.01
C ILE A 96 -0.19 9.20 -20.47
N ALA A 97 -0.71 10.32 -20.96
CA ALA A 97 -2.01 10.84 -20.56
C ALA A 97 -3.14 9.84 -20.85
N THR A 98 -3.09 9.13 -21.99
CA THR A 98 -4.08 8.11 -22.35
C THR A 98 -4.08 6.91 -21.40
N LEU A 99 -2.95 6.58 -20.77
CA LEU A 99 -2.86 5.49 -19.78
C LEU A 99 -3.68 5.80 -18.52
N PHE A 100 -3.85 7.07 -18.20
CA PHE A 100 -4.66 7.52 -17.06
C PHE A 100 -6.17 7.60 -17.37
N GLU A 101 -6.58 7.32 -18.61
CA GLU A 101 -7.99 7.24 -19.01
C GLU A 101 -8.62 5.87 -18.67
N GLY A 102 -7.80 4.88 -18.29
CA GLY A 102 -8.26 3.56 -17.83
C GLY A 102 -8.96 3.60 -16.48
N TYR A 103 -9.53 2.45 -16.10
CA TYR A 103 -10.25 2.27 -14.85
C TYR A 103 -9.53 1.30 -13.93
N VAL A 104 -9.81 1.43 -12.62
CA VAL A 104 -9.26 0.56 -11.56
C VAL A 104 -9.43 -0.92 -11.88
N LYS A 105 -10.59 -1.34 -12.38
CA LYS A 105 -10.91 -2.74 -12.75
C LYS A 105 -9.93 -3.37 -13.76
N ASP A 106 -9.30 -2.53 -14.59
CA ASP A 106 -8.41 -2.98 -15.67
C ASP A 106 -6.98 -3.23 -15.18
N VAL A 107 -6.63 -2.65 -14.03
CA VAL A 107 -5.25 -2.57 -13.53
C VAL A 107 -5.07 -3.26 -12.17
N MET A 108 -6.09 -3.26 -11.33
CA MET A 108 -6.03 -3.78 -9.97
C MET A 108 -5.62 -5.25 -9.88
N SER A 109 -4.98 -5.63 -8.80
CA SER A 109 -4.81 -7.04 -8.42
C SER A 109 -6.13 -7.60 -7.87
N LYS A 110 -6.69 -8.64 -8.54
CA LYS A 110 -8.04 -9.21 -8.29
C LYS A 110 -8.09 -10.29 -7.18
N LYS A 111 -6.99 -10.59 -6.53
CA LYS A 111 -6.91 -11.59 -5.44
C LYS A 111 -6.32 -10.92 -4.21
N PRO A 112 -7.08 -10.08 -3.50
CA PRO A 112 -6.56 -9.40 -2.33
C PRO A 112 -6.27 -10.42 -1.22
N ILE A 113 -5.11 -10.27 -0.59
CA ILE A 113 -4.86 -10.93 0.69
C ILE A 113 -5.31 -9.97 1.78
N THR A 114 -6.18 -10.44 2.64
CA THR A 114 -6.77 -9.68 3.75
C THR A 114 -6.42 -10.31 5.08
N ILE A 115 -6.68 -9.60 6.18
CA ILE A 115 -6.46 -10.07 7.54
C ILE A 115 -7.66 -9.67 8.42
N SER A 116 -7.92 -10.45 9.48
CA SER A 116 -8.96 -10.13 10.46
C SER A 116 -8.48 -9.10 11.48
N PRO A 117 -9.36 -8.24 12.02
CA PRO A 117 -9.06 -7.38 13.16
C PRO A 117 -8.57 -8.15 14.38
N GLU A 118 -9.00 -9.41 14.53
CA GLU A 118 -8.66 -10.28 15.66
C GLU A 118 -7.33 -11.04 15.48
N ASP A 119 -6.75 -11.02 14.29
CA ASP A 119 -5.44 -11.61 14.04
C ASP A 119 -4.33 -10.85 14.77
N SER A 120 -3.19 -11.52 14.96
CA SER A 120 -2.04 -10.91 15.63
C SER A 120 -1.19 -10.07 14.66
N ILE A 121 -0.49 -9.09 15.19
CA ILE A 121 0.53 -8.32 14.45
C ILE A 121 1.64 -9.23 13.91
N SER A 122 1.93 -10.34 14.58
CA SER A 122 2.88 -11.34 14.08
C SER A 122 2.37 -12.05 12.81
N ASP A 123 1.05 -12.24 12.68
CA ASP A 123 0.45 -12.78 11.47
C ASP A 123 0.51 -11.77 10.34
N ALA A 124 0.20 -10.49 10.61
CA ALA A 124 0.37 -9.41 9.65
C ALA A 124 1.82 -9.32 9.14
N ALA A 125 2.81 -9.35 10.04
CA ALA A 125 4.23 -9.34 9.70
C ALA A 125 4.61 -10.50 8.76
N ARG A 126 4.11 -11.71 9.06
CA ARG A 126 4.38 -12.91 8.26
C ARG A 126 3.78 -12.81 6.87
N ILE A 127 2.53 -12.32 6.75
CA ILE A 127 1.86 -12.11 5.46
C ILE A 127 2.62 -11.06 4.63
N MET A 128 3.01 -9.94 5.24
CA MET A 128 3.76 -8.87 4.58
C MET A 128 5.12 -9.37 4.08
N HIS A 129 5.84 -10.13 4.91
CA HIS A 129 7.14 -10.68 4.54
C HIS A 129 7.04 -11.71 3.41
N LYS A 130 6.09 -12.65 3.52
CA LYS A 130 5.92 -13.74 2.53
C LYS A 130 5.55 -13.23 1.15
N ASN A 131 4.75 -12.15 1.06
CA ASN A 131 4.19 -11.64 -0.19
C ASN A 131 4.82 -10.31 -0.64
N ASP A 132 5.80 -9.80 0.11
CA ASP A 132 6.42 -8.49 -0.08
C ASP A 132 5.40 -7.32 -0.14
N PHE A 133 4.43 -7.36 0.77
CA PHE A 133 3.41 -6.32 0.88
C PHE A 133 3.78 -5.26 1.90
N ASN A 134 3.48 -4.00 1.59
CA ASN A 134 3.65 -2.88 2.50
C ASN A 134 2.38 -2.58 3.31
N ARG A 135 1.22 -3.13 2.92
CA ARG A 135 -0.07 -2.97 3.61
C ARG A 135 -1.00 -4.11 3.31
N ILE A 136 -1.94 -4.37 4.24
CA ILE A 136 -2.93 -5.41 4.12
C ILE A 136 -4.28 -4.82 4.51
N PRO A 137 -5.33 -4.94 3.68
CA PRO A 137 -6.69 -4.58 4.06
C PRO A 137 -7.17 -5.47 5.21
N VAL A 138 -7.82 -4.85 6.19
CA VAL A 138 -8.43 -5.54 7.32
C VAL A 138 -9.93 -5.65 7.05
N VAL A 139 -10.45 -6.87 7.15
CA VAL A 139 -11.86 -7.16 6.83
C VAL A 139 -12.54 -7.87 8.00
N ASP A 140 -13.85 -7.66 8.12
CA ASP A 140 -14.71 -8.43 9.02
C ASP A 140 -15.03 -9.82 8.46
N ASP A 141 -15.85 -10.58 9.19
CA ASP A 141 -16.26 -11.94 8.82
C ASP A 141 -17.11 -11.99 7.54
N GLU A 142 -17.68 -10.85 7.12
CA GLU A 142 -18.42 -10.70 5.86
C GLU A 142 -17.51 -10.25 4.69
N GLY A 143 -16.21 -10.03 4.94
CA GLY A 143 -15.24 -9.54 3.96
C GLY A 143 -15.33 -8.03 3.71
N LYS A 144 -16.06 -7.29 4.54
CA LYS A 144 -16.16 -5.84 4.43
C LYS A 144 -14.93 -5.15 5.00
N LEU A 145 -14.49 -4.10 4.34
CA LEU A 145 -13.35 -3.29 4.75
C LEU A 145 -13.65 -2.56 6.07
N VAL A 146 -12.87 -2.87 7.11
CA VAL A 146 -12.95 -2.24 8.44
C VAL A 146 -11.67 -1.49 8.82
N GLY A 147 -10.59 -1.69 8.10
CA GLY A 147 -9.32 -1.02 8.35
C GLY A 147 -8.24 -1.37 7.33
N ILE A 148 -7.07 -0.81 7.55
CA ILE A 148 -5.83 -1.16 6.83
C ILE A 148 -4.67 -1.18 7.83
N ILE A 149 -3.78 -2.17 7.71
CA ILE A 149 -2.55 -2.25 8.50
C ILE A 149 -1.35 -2.07 7.58
N ALA A 150 -0.43 -1.17 7.93
CA ALA A 150 0.78 -0.89 7.18
C ALA A 150 2.02 -1.55 7.81
N ARG A 151 3.07 -1.74 7.01
CA ARG A 151 4.36 -2.28 7.48
C ARG A 151 4.96 -1.42 8.61
N GLU A 152 4.77 -0.11 8.56
CA GLU A 152 5.23 0.85 9.57
C GLU A 152 4.55 0.61 10.93
N ASP A 153 3.24 0.29 10.92
CA ASP A 153 2.50 -0.04 12.14
C ASP A 153 3.08 -1.28 12.80
N VAL A 154 3.37 -2.30 12.01
CA VAL A 154 4.00 -3.54 12.47
C VAL A 154 5.38 -3.26 13.05
N ILE A 155 6.25 -2.51 12.36
CA ILE A 155 7.60 -2.16 12.82
C ILE A 155 7.54 -1.37 14.13
N SER A 156 6.57 -0.47 14.30
CA SER A 156 6.44 0.36 15.50
C SER A 156 6.30 -0.45 16.80
N VAL A 157 5.64 -1.61 16.74
CA VAL A 157 5.48 -2.51 17.88
C VAL A 157 6.82 -3.12 18.31
N PHE A 158 7.62 -3.52 17.33
CA PHE A 158 8.92 -4.13 17.62
C PHE A 158 9.95 -3.08 18.09
N ALA A 159 9.93 -1.88 17.51
CA ALA A 159 10.79 -0.76 17.93
C ALA A 159 10.54 -0.36 19.39
N LYS A 160 9.28 -0.24 19.84
CA LYS A 160 8.91 0.09 21.21
C LYS A 160 9.39 -0.99 22.22
N LYS A 161 9.46 -2.25 21.82
CA LYS A 161 9.99 -3.34 22.67
C LYS A 161 11.50 -3.23 22.84
N THR A 162 12.24 -2.88 21.80
CA THR A 162 13.71 -2.77 21.85
C THR A 162 14.15 -1.66 22.80
N THR A 163 13.43 -0.55 22.88
CA THR A 163 13.75 0.57 23.80
C THR A 163 13.55 0.19 25.27
N ARG A 164 12.70 -0.78 25.59
CA ARG A 164 12.53 -1.27 26.98
C ARG A 164 13.71 -2.10 27.47
N PHE A 165 14.44 -2.78 26.61
CA PHE A 165 15.60 -3.59 27.00
C PHE A 165 16.88 -2.76 27.25
N HIS A 166 16.99 -1.55 26.68
CA HIS A 166 18.15 -0.68 26.89
C HIS A 166 18.12 0.13 28.20
N LYS A 167 17.00 0.13 28.93
CA LYS A 167 16.84 0.88 30.20
C LYS A 167 17.19 0.10 31.46
N ILE A 168 17.62 -1.15 31.32
CA ILE A 168 17.87 -2.03 32.49
C ILE A 168 19.36 -2.17 32.85
N ASP A 169 20.30 -1.67 32.03
CA ASP A 169 21.74 -1.98 32.24
C ASP A 169 22.63 -0.75 32.43
N THR A 170 22.15 0.29 33.10
CA THR A 170 23.01 1.38 33.55
C THR A 170 22.85 1.67 35.04
N ARG A 171 22.96 0.65 35.89
CA ARG A 171 23.25 0.80 37.33
C ARG A 171 24.12 -0.36 37.78
N LYS A 172 25.40 -0.22 37.54
CA LYS A 172 26.48 -0.75 38.39
C LYS A 172 27.62 0.24 38.41
#